data_49610f26976559020017b31f320b62c7
#
_entry.id   49610f26976559020017b31f320b62c7
#
_cell.length_a   1.000
_cell.length_b   1.000
_cell.length_c   1.000
_cell.angle_alpha   90.00
_cell.angle_beta   90.00
_cell.angle_gamma   90.00
#
_symmetry.space_group_name_H-M   'P 1'
#
loop_
_entity.id
_entity.type
_entity.pdbx_description
1 polymer ?
#
loop_
_entity_poly.entity_id
_entity_poly.type
_entity_poly.pdbx_seq_one_letter_code
_entity_poly.pdbx_strand_id
1 'polypeptide(L)'
;MVDFYFFRGNSPEEIFVNILMKIPMKKFHFVFPILIFFLTISCKNNEPVGSLIDNTLITLNESDYRPNFHFTPPLHWMNDPNGLVYYKGEYHLFYQYNPGGNTWGPMNWGHAISTDLFNWQDLSIALTPDNLGTIFSGSAVVDSLNTSGFQSGDELPLVAIYTSAGTKQSQSVAYSNDKGRNWTKYSNNPVLPNHGVNDFRDPKVSWYAPLNRWIMALATGNKISFYSSADLKSWTFESDFGIGFGAHGGVWECPDLFQMKVEGTNLKKWVLIVSINPGGPNGGSATQYFTGNFDGKTFTADSNVTSWVDYGTDNYAGVTYSNLPTADGRRIMIGWMSNWNYAGLVPTTSWRSTMTVPRVVTLIQYGTSFKLRFNPVDELKNYKNQLTIENQIANKAVDIENNEILKS
;
A
#
# COMPACT_ATOMS: atom_id res chain seq x y z
N MET A 1 -30.17 -22.89 -29.66
CA MET A 1 -28.88 -22.26 -29.37
C MET A 1 -29.21 -20.83 -28.96
N VAL A 2 -28.92 -20.47 -27.73
CA VAL A 2 -29.23 -19.14 -27.17
C VAL A 2 -27.90 -18.41 -27.03
N ASP A 3 -27.68 -17.37 -27.83
CA ASP A 3 -26.49 -16.57 -27.75
C ASP A 3 -26.77 -15.34 -26.86
N PHE A 4 -25.93 -15.16 -25.83
CA PHE A 4 -25.98 -14.00 -24.94
C PHE A 4 -24.95 -12.98 -25.39
N TYR A 5 -25.39 -11.76 -25.65
CA TYR A 5 -24.53 -10.60 -25.89
C TYR A 5 -24.67 -9.61 -24.75
N PHE A 6 -23.53 -9.23 -24.16
CA PHE A 6 -23.48 -8.18 -23.15
C PHE A 6 -22.96 -6.89 -23.79
N PHE A 7 -23.72 -5.82 -23.67
CA PHE A 7 -23.23 -4.47 -23.98
C PHE A 7 -23.14 -3.65 -22.69
N ARG A 8 -22.02 -2.96 -22.54
CA ARG A 8 -21.78 -2.08 -21.41
C ARG A 8 -22.20 -0.66 -21.80
N GLY A 9 -23.13 -0.06 -21.07
CA GLY A 9 -23.48 1.35 -21.19
C GLY A 9 -22.39 2.25 -20.59
N ASN A 10 -22.45 3.54 -20.91
CA ASN A 10 -21.48 4.55 -20.47
C ASN A 10 -21.65 5.03 -19.02
N SER A 11 -22.46 4.37 -18.20
CA SER A 11 -22.58 4.62 -16.76
C SER A 11 -22.62 3.31 -15.97
N PRO A 12 -22.19 3.29 -14.69
CA PRO A 12 -22.06 2.06 -13.89
C PRO A 12 -23.36 1.35 -13.53
N GLU A 13 -24.52 1.92 -13.75
CA GLU A 13 -25.79 1.42 -13.20
C GLU A 13 -26.79 0.87 -14.23
N GLU A 14 -26.48 0.84 -15.52
CA GLU A 14 -27.42 0.33 -16.52
C GLU A 14 -26.95 -0.97 -17.15
N ILE A 15 -27.53 -2.08 -16.69
CA ILE A 15 -27.44 -3.39 -17.35
C ILE A 15 -28.77 -3.65 -18.04
N PHE A 16 -28.84 -3.49 -19.37
CA PHE A 16 -29.99 -3.92 -20.16
C PHE A 16 -29.79 -5.35 -20.65
N VAL A 17 -30.70 -6.24 -20.27
CA VAL A 17 -30.78 -7.58 -20.82
C VAL A 17 -31.85 -7.60 -21.91
N ASN A 18 -31.44 -7.56 -23.17
CA ASN A 18 -32.36 -7.80 -24.28
C ASN A 18 -32.37 -9.27 -24.68
N ILE A 19 -33.47 -9.96 -24.40
CA ILE A 19 -33.71 -11.32 -24.84
C ILE A 19 -34.44 -11.27 -26.19
N LEU A 20 -33.72 -11.51 -27.28
CA LEU A 20 -34.31 -11.71 -28.60
C LEU A 20 -34.61 -13.19 -28.81
N MET A 21 -35.90 -13.57 -28.61
CA MET A 21 -36.39 -14.88 -29.03
C MET A 21 -36.76 -14.83 -30.52
N LYS A 22 -36.04 -15.55 -31.37
CA LYS A 22 -36.47 -15.85 -32.74
C LYS A 22 -37.46 -17.01 -32.69
N ILE A 23 -38.77 -16.73 -32.84
CA ILE A 23 -39.80 -17.73 -33.03
C ILE A 23 -40.12 -17.77 -34.55
N PRO A 24 -40.07 -18.96 -35.20
CA PRO A 24 -40.46 -19.05 -36.62
C PRO A 24 -41.97 -18.89 -36.75
N MET A 25 -42.44 -17.90 -37.51
CA MET A 25 -43.84 -17.65 -37.80
C MET A 25 -44.45 -18.75 -38.67
N LYS A 26 -45.34 -19.55 -38.11
CA LYS A 26 -46.39 -20.21 -38.87
C LYS A 26 -47.69 -19.44 -38.64
N LYS A 27 -48.32 -19.02 -39.78
CA LYS A 27 -49.58 -18.27 -39.80
C LYS A 27 -50.71 -19.04 -39.14
N PHE A 28 -51.32 -18.46 -38.10
CA PHE A 28 -52.67 -18.82 -37.66
C PHE A 28 -53.42 -17.54 -37.29
N HIS A 29 -54.54 -17.32 -37.98
CA HIS A 29 -55.50 -16.24 -37.66
C HIS A 29 -56.41 -16.73 -36.54
N PHE A 30 -56.35 -16.07 -35.38
CA PHE A 30 -57.42 -16.15 -34.38
C PHE A 30 -57.68 -14.76 -33.82
N VAL A 31 -58.92 -14.33 -34.00
CA VAL A 31 -59.51 -13.10 -33.43
C VAL A 31 -59.95 -13.45 -32.01
N PHE A 32 -59.39 -12.80 -30.99
CA PHE A 32 -59.93 -12.85 -29.64
C PHE A 32 -60.24 -11.42 -29.15
N PRO A 33 -61.44 -11.19 -28.63
CA PRO A 33 -61.79 -9.87 -28.08
C PRO A 33 -61.12 -9.68 -26.71
N ILE A 34 -60.46 -8.54 -26.54
CA ILE A 34 -59.87 -8.12 -25.25
C ILE A 34 -61.00 -7.63 -24.36
N LEU A 35 -61.33 -8.37 -23.31
CA LEU A 35 -62.22 -7.95 -22.23
C LEU A 35 -61.34 -7.21 -21.18
N ILE A 36 -61.47 -5.90 -21.13
CA ILE A 36 -60.81 -5.06 -20.12
C ILE A 36 -61.65 -5.11 -18.84
N PHE A 37 -61.13 -5.80 -17.81
CA PHE A 37 -61.71 -5.78 -16.47
C PHE A 37 -61.11 -4.61 -15.69
N PHE A 38 -61.87 -3.55 -15.44
CA PHE A 38 -61.49 -2.52 -14.46
C PHE A 38 -61.75 -3.05 -13.05
N LEU A 39 -60.68 -3.41 -12.34
CA LEU A 39 -60.72 -3.59 -10.90
C LEU A 39 -60.48 -2.23 -10.22
N THR A 40 -61.55 -1.64 -9.70
CA THR A 40 -61.47 -0.49 -8.80
C THR A 40 -61.03 -0.99 -7.43
N ILE A 41 -59.75 -0.80 -7.12
CA ILE A 41 -59.22 -0.99 -5.77
C ILE A 41 -59.47 0.31 -5.00
N SER A 42 -60.39 0.24 -4.04
CA SER A 42 -60.56 1.32 -3.05
C SER A 42 -59.36 1.37 -2.14
N CYS A 43 -58.48 2.35 -2.34
CA CYS A 43 -57.41 2.67 -1.39
C CYS A 43 -58.04 3.35 -0.16
N LYS A 44 -58.00 2.68 0.98
CA LYS A 44 -58.08 3.35 2.27
C LYS A 44 -56.85 4.24 2.43
N ASN A 45 -57.07 5.49 2.80
CA ASN A 45 -56.06 6.47 3.11
C ASN A 45 -55.12 5.92 4.22
N ASN A 46 -53.96 5.43 3.80
CA ASN A 46 -52.82 5.38 4.71
C ASN A 46 -52.10 6.72 4.52
N GLU A 47 -52.04 7.51 5.56
CA GLU A 47 -51.19 8.67 5.66
C GLU A 47 -49.79 8.25 5.18
N PRO A 48 -49.10 9.01 4.30
CA PRO A 48 -47.73 8.71 3.94
C PRO A 48 -46.90 8.89 5.19
N VAL A 49 -46.27 7.78 5.63
CA VAL A 49 -45.12 7.89 6.54
C VAL A 49 -44.11 8.75 5.82
N GLY A 50 -44.03 10.02 6.19
CA GLY A 50 -43.11 10.96 5.63
C GLY A 50 -41.70 10.41 5.71
N SER A 51 -41.11 10.12 4.55
CA SER A 51 -39.68 9.94 4.46
C SER A 51 -39.06 11.31 4.76
N LEU A 52 -38.70 11.52 6.02
CA LEU A 52 -37.73 12.54 6.39
C LEU A 52 -36.34 12.07 5.90
N ILE A 53 -36.18 11.88 4.61
CA ILE A 53 -34.88 12.00 4.00
C ILE A 53 -34.73 13.50 3.78
N ASP A 54 -34.14 14.16 4.76
CA ASP A 54 -33.63 15.51 4.58
C ASP A 54 -32.51 15.41 3.54
N ASN A 55 -32.87 15.69 2.27
CA ASN A 55 -31.94 15.79 1.17
C ASN A 55 -31.11 17.10 1.25
N THR A 56 -30.75 17.54 2.43
CA THR A 56 -29.64 18.48 2.58
C THR A 56 -28.40 17.73 2.10
N LEU A 57 -28.02 17.94 0.85
CA LEU A 57 -26.70 17.59 0.35
C LEU A 57 -25.70 18.27 1.29
N ILE A 58 -25.11 17.51 2.21
CA ILE A 58 -24.01 17.98 3.05
C ILE A 58 -22.89 18.27 2.04
N THR A 59 -22.67 19.54 1.76
CA THR A 59 -21.51 19.94 0.95
C THR A 59 -20.30 19.81 1.86
N LEU A 60 -19.62 18.67 1.78
CA LEU A 60 -18.36 18.46 2.49
C LEU A 60 -17.31 19.41 1.93
N ASN A 61 -16.66 20.15 2.82
CA ASN A 61 -15.47 20.91 2.47
C ASN A 61 -14.28 19.97 2.36
N GLU A 62 -13.25 20.34 1.60
CA GLU A 62 -12.06 19.52 1.44
C GLU A 62 -11.37 19.20 2.77
N SER A 63 -11.42 20.12 3.74
CA SER A 63 -10.92 19.90 5.11
C SER A 63 -11.59 18.72 5.83
N ASP A 64 -12.86 18.42 5.49
CA ASP A 64 -13.63 17.35 6.13
C ASP A 64 -13.13 15.95 5.72
N TYR A 65 -12.39 15.87 4.62
CA TYR A 65 -11.76 14.62 4.16
C TYR A 65 -10.39 14.37 4.78
N ARG A 66 -9.78 15.34 5.48
CA ARG A 66 -8.44 15.16 6.05
C ARG A 66 -8.55 14.35 7.35
N PRO A 67 -7.95 13.15 7.40
CA PRO A 67 -8.07 12.30 8.57
C PRO A 67 -7.25 12.85 9.76
N ASN A 68 -7.71 12.54 10.98
CA ASN A 68 -7.08 13.04 12.22
C ASN A 68 -5.84 12.23 12.63
N PHE A 69 -5.77 10.95 12.27
CA PHE A 69 -4.71 10.04 12.75
C PHE A 69 -3.79 9.53 11.65
N HIS A 70 -4.20 9.66 10.41
CA HIS A 70 -3.44 9.17 9.28
C HIS A 70 -2.52 10.27 8.76
N PHE A 71 -1.31 9.88 8.37
CA PHE A 71 -0.44 10.82 7.67
C PHE A 71 -1.03 11.16 6.29
N THR A 72 -1.06 12.45 5.97
CA THR A 72 -1.40 13.00 4.66
C THR A 72 -0.34 13.99 4.24
N PRO A 73 -0.05 14.15 2.96
CA PRO A 73 0.86 15.21 2.52
C PRO A 73 0.21 16.58 2.82
N PRO A 74 0.99 17.62 3.12
CA PRO A 74 0.44 18.96 3.32
C PRO A 74 -0.31 19.46 2.08
N LEU A 75 0.22 19.18 0.89
CA LEU A 75 -0.33 19.51 -0.42
C LEU A 75 0.01 18.40 -1.42
N HIS A 76 -0.73 18.36 -2.54
CA HIS A 76 -0.44 17.60 -3.73
C HIS A 76 -0.52 16.07 -3.57
N TRP A 77 -0.05 15.33 -4.57
CA TRP A 77 -0.14 13.87 -4.65
C TRP A 77 0.89 13.17 -3.80
N MET A 78 0.45 12.13 -3.09
CA MET A 78 1.29 11.16 -2.41
C MET A 78 0.82 9.73 -2.75
N ASN A 79 1.77 8.78 -2.82
CA ASN A 79 1.47 7.35 -2.82
C ASN A 79 2.42 6.57 -1.89
N ASP A 80 3.18 5.61 -2.33
CA ASP A 80 3.95 4.64 -1.54
C ASP A 80 4.74 5.25 -0.37
N PRO A 81 4.69 4.65 0.82
CA PRO A 81 5.66 4.93 1.87
C PRO A 81 7.04 4.41 1.46
N ASN A 82 8.06 5.20 1.68
CA ASN A 82 9.44 4.92 1.31
C ASN A 82 10.36 5.12 2.51
N GLY A 83 11.53 4.49 2.46
CA GLY A 83 12.63 4.81 3.35
C GLY A 83 12.31 4.76 4.84
N LEU A 84 11.33 3.94 5.27
CA LEU A 84 10.94 3.85 6.67
C LEU A 84 12.12 3.43 7.52
N VAL A 85 12.67 4.35 8.31
CA VAL A 85 13.83 4.11 9.18
C VAL A 85 13.66 4.84 10.52
N TYR A 86 14.04 4.16 11.60
CA TYR A 86 14.12 4.80 12.93
C TYR A 86 15.57 5.16 13.22
N TYR A 87 15.80 6.42 13.64
CA TYR A 87 17.12 6.87 14.01
C TYR A 87 17.08 7.89 15.15
N LYS A 88 17.78 7.57 16.26
CA LYS A 88 17.98 8.47 17.41
C LYS A 88 16.69 9.14 17.92
N GLY A 89 15.61 8.37 18.09
CA GLY A 89 14.34 8.86 18.63
C GLY A 89 13.34 9.35 17.58
N GLU A 90 13.70 9.32 16.30
CA GLU A 90 12.86 9.80 15.21
C GLU A 90 12.48 8.66 14.28
N TYR A 91 11.18 8.53 14.00
CA TYR A 91 10.63 7.74 12.91
C TYR A 91 10.66 8.60 11.64
N HIS A 92 11.36 8.18 10.62
CA HIS A 92 11.37 8.84 9.32
C HIS A 92 10.36 8.16 8.41
N LEU A 93 9.51 8.95 7.75
CA LEU A 93 8.61 8.55 6.70
C LEU A 93 8.97 9.35 5.46
N PHE A 94 9.56 8.68 4.47
CA PHE A 94 9.62 9.23 3.12
C PHE A 94 8.42 8.68 2.34
N TYR A 95 8.06 9.37 1.28
CA TYR A 95 6.91 8.95 0.46
C TYR A 95 7.05 9.44 -0.96
N GLN A 96 6.45 8.69 -1.88
CA GLN A 96 6.31 9.12 -3.26
C GLN A 96 5.50 10.41 -3.30
N TYR A 97 6.06 11.47 -3.89
CA TYR A 97 5.49 12.81 -3.83
C TYR A 97 5.61 13.52 -5.18
N ASN A 98 4.49 14.05 -5.68
CA ASN A 98 4.51 14.98 -6.82
C ASN A 98 4.27 16.40 -6.33
N PRO A 99 5.31 17.24 -6.16
CA PRO A 99 5.14 18.63 -5.70
C PRO A 99 4.45 19.55 -6.73
N GLY A 100 4.23 19.08 -7.95
CA GLY A 100 3.62 19.85 -9.04
C GLY A 100 2.10 19.73 -9.14
N GLY A 101 1.45 18.84 -8.37
CA GLY A 101 -0.01 18.70 -8.46
C GLY A 101 -0.58 17.45 -7.84
N ASN A 102 -1.90 17.26 -8.00
CA ASN A 102 -2.71 16.22 -7.38
C ASN A 102 -2.86 14.95 -8.21
N THR A 103 -2.02 14.74 -9.19
CA THR A 103 -1.99 13.51 -9.98
C THR A 103 -0.64 12.84 -9.85
N TRP A 104 -0.59 11.54 -10.05
CA TRP A 104 0.66 10.85 -10.21
C TRP A 104 1.46 11.51 -11.34
N GLY A 105 2.71 11.81 -11.12
CA GLY A 105 3.54 12.57 -12.06
C GLY A 105 5.03 12.48 -11.71
N PRO A 106 5.85 13.51 -12.02
CA PRO A 106 7.27 13.46 -11.72
C PRO A 106 7.51 13.26 -10.22
N MET A 107 7.87 12.01 -9.83
CA MET A 107 8.01 11.64 -8.43
C MET A 107 9.30 12.15 -7.82
N ASN A 108 9.15 12.60 -6.58
CA ASN A 108 10.19 12.95 -5.62
C ASN A 108 10.02 12.09 -4.37
N TRP A 109 10.94 12.13 -3.43
CA TRP A 109 10.67 11.69 -2.06
C TRP A 109 10.34 12.88 -1.18
N GLY A 110 9.06 13.00 -0.79
CA GLY A 110 8.66 13.81 0.36
C GLY A 110 9.25 13.21 1.63
N HIS A 111 9.29 13.98 2.73
CA HIS A 111 9.90 13.56 3.98
C HIS A 111 9.17 14.15 5.18
N ALA A 112 8.83 13.30 6.13
CA ALA A 112 8.31 13.69 7.44
C ALA A 112 8.99 12.87 8.55
N ILE A 113 9.02 13.43 9.76
CA ILE A 113 9.53 12.77 10.96
C ILE A 113 8.50 12.82 12.08
N SER A 114 8.55 11.80 12.94
CA SER A 114 7.71 11.72 14.14
C SER A 114 8.47 11.07 15.28
N THR A 115 8.14 11.43 16.52
CA THR A 115 8.62 10.73 17.72
C THR A 115 7.63 9.69 18.24
N ASP A 116 6.39 9.69 17.73
CA ASP A 116 5.28 8.87 18.24
C ASP A 116 4.42 8.21 17.13
N LEU A 117 4.82 8.30 15.85
CA LEU A 117 4.15 7.74 14.69
C LEU A 117 2.82 8.44 14.28
N PHE A 118 2.39 9.47 14.98
CA PHE A 118 1.13 10.19 14.72
C PHE A 118 1.31 11.69 14.56
N ASN A 119 2.14 12.32 15.39
CA ASN A 119 2.48 13.73 15.24
C ASN A 119 3.66 13.85 14.29
N TRP A 120 3.37 14.22 13.06
CA TRP A 120 4.36 14.31 11.98
C TRP A 120 4.78 15.76 11.75
N GLN A 121 6.08 15.96 11.61
CA GLN A 121 6.69 17.19 11.16
C GLN A 121 7.19 17.00 9.74
N ASP A 122 6.64 17.75 8.80
CA ASP A 122 7.15 17.79 7.43
C ASP A 122 8.53 18.43 7.37
N LEU A 123 9.39 17.83 6.58
CA LEU A 123 10.72 18.35 6.24
C LEU A 123 10.78 18.73 4.76
N SER A 124 11.91 19.29 4.35
CA SER A 124 12.18 19.54 2.92
C SER A 124 12.15 18.23 2.12
N ILE A 125 11.78 18.30 0.85
CA ILE A 125 11.86 17.18 -0.08
C ILE A 125 13.27 16.58 -0.02
N ALA A 126 13.37 15.28 0.27
CA ALA A 126 14.65 14.61 0.49
C ALA A 126 15.37 14.33 -0.84
N LEU A 127 14.65 13.85 -1.84
CA LEU A 127 15.21 13.48 -3.14
C LEU A 127 14.35 14.07 -4.27
N THR A 128 15.01 14.74 -5.19
CA THR A 128 14.40 15.34 -6.39
C THR A 128 14.91 14.66 -7.65
N PRO A 129 14.15 14.68 -8.76
CA PRO A 129 14.62 14.18 -10.06
C PRO A 129 15.97 14.76 -10.51
N ASP A 130 16.69 14.01 -11.32
CA ASP A 130 17.92 14.42 -11.98
C ASP A 130 18.02 13.81 -13.40
N ASN A 131 19.20 13.77 -13.98
CA ASN A 131 19.46 13.20 -15.30
C ASN A 131 19.23 11.68 -15.38
N LEU A 132 19.15 10.97 -14.25
CA LEU A 132 18.80 9.54 -14.20
C LEU A 132 17.28 9.31 -14.16
N GLY A 133 16.48 10.35 -13.99
CA GLY A 133 15.02 10.31 -14.01
C GLY A 133 14.35 10.76 -12.73
N THR A 134 13.08 10.39 -12.57
CA THR A 134 12.29 10.67 -11.37
C THR A 134 12.63 9.67 -10.28
N ILE A 135 12.24 9.99 -9.04
CA ILE A 135 12.60 9.18 -7.87
C ILE A 135 11.45 8.25 -7.52
N PHE A 136 11.59 6.95 -7.86
CA PHE A 136 10.62 5.92 -7.51
C PHE A 136 10.93 5.32 -6.14
N SER A 137 10.11 4.36 -5.72
CA SER A 137 10.13 3.81 -4.38
C SER A 137 11.46 3.13 -4.02
N GLY A 138 11.66 2.95 -2.72
CA GLY A 138 12.86 2.35 -2.17
C GLY A 138 12.87 2.34 -0.63
N SER A 139 14.03 2.13 -0.05
CA SER A 139 14.23 1.97 1.38
C SER A 139 15.34 2.85 1.93
N ALA A 140 15.43 2.98 3.26
CA ALA A 140 16.55 3.61 3.94
C ALA A 140 17.07 2.71 5.07
N VAL A 141 18.37 2.79 5.31
CA VAL A 141 19.06 2.06 6.36
C VAL A 141 20.01 2.99 7.12
N VAL A 142 20.35 2.60 8.36
CA VAL A 142 21.47 3.18 9.09
C VAL A 142 22.71 2.30 8.80
N ASP A 143 23.71 2.86 8.17
CA ASP A 143 24.99 2.15 7.94
C ASP A 143 25.89 2.30 9.18
N SER A 144 25.54 1.57 10.23
CA SER A 144 26.20 1.64 11.54
C SER A 144 27.66 1.17 11.53
N LEU A 145 28.06 0.43 10.52
CA LEU A 145 29.43 -0.03 10.34
C LEU A 145 30.23 0.80 9.34
N ASN A 146 29.59 1.85 8.80
CA ASN A 146 30.14 2.69 7.74
C ASN A 146 30.72 1.88 6.56
N THR A 147 30.02 0.83 6.18
CA THR A 147 30.42 -0.06 5.07
C THR A 147 30.47 0.67 3.74
N SER A 148 29.62 1.67 3.58
CA SER A 148 29.58 2.52 2.40
C SER A 148 30.73 3.53 2.33
N GLY A 149 31.34 3.84 3.47
CA GLY A 149 32.33 4.91 3.58
C GLY A 149 31.74 6.31 3.39
N PHE A 150 30.42 6.48 3.58
CA PHE A 150 29.74 7.78 3.44
C PHE A 150 29.78 8.62 4.72
N GLN A 151 30.19 8.05 5.85
CA GLN A 151 30.24 8.78 7.11
C GLN A 151 31.19 9.98 7.02
N SER A 152 30.68 11.14 7.45
CA SER A 152 31.44 12.37 7.65
C SER A 152 31.01 12.97 8.98
N GLY A 153 31.96 13.15 9.90
CA GLY A 153 31.68 13.57 11.27
C GLY A 153 31.21 12.44 12.17
N ASP A 154 30.49 12.80 13.24
CA ASP A 154 30.11 11.87 14.32
C ASP A 154 28.77 11.16 14.10
N GLU A 155 27.95 11.64 13.14
CA GLU A 155 26.67 11.00 12.82
C GLU A 155 26.90 9.77 11.93
N LEU A 156 26.18 8.68 12.24
CA LEU A 156 26.16 7.52 11.36
C LEU A 156 25.35 7.87 10.09
N PRO A 157 25.81 7.46 8.91
CA PRO A 157 25.09 7.80 7.70
C PRO A 157 23.75 7.06 7.62
N LEU A 158 22.70 7.82 7.35
CA LEU A 158 21.47 7.28 6.78
C LEU A 158 21.71 7.11 5.28
N VAL A 159 21.44 5.93 4.75
CA VAL A 159 21.58 5.65 3.32
C VAL A 159 20.22 5.28 2.73
N ALA A 160 19.76 6.07 1.78
CA ALA A 160 18.57 5.78 0.97
C ALA A 160 19.00 5.00 -0.27
N ILE A 161 18.29 3.93 -0.56
CA ILE A 161 18.44 3.12 -1.78
C ILE A 161 17.09 3.23 -2.51
N TYR A 162 17.09 3.75 -3.73
CA TYR A 162 15.87 4.10 -4.47
C TYR A 162 16.01 3.80 -5.94
N THR A 163 14.87 3.77 -6.64
CA THR A 163 14.88 3.61 -8.10
C THR A 163 14.91 4.96 -8.79
N SER A 164 15.90 5.17 -9.64
CA SER A 164 15.91 6.24 -10.64
C SER A 164 15.13 5.79 -11.87
N ALA A 165 14.02 6.47 -12.18
CA ALA A 165 13.09 6.08 -13.24
C ALA A 165 13.22 7.03 -14.45
N GLY A 166 14.26 6.80 -15.24
CA GLY A 166 14.49 7.45 -16.53
C GLY A 166 14.03 6.58 -17.69
N THR A 167 14.82 6.53 -18.77
CA THR A 167 14.56 5.63 -19.92
C THR A 167 14.59 4.15 -19.52
N LYS A 168 15.37 3.83 -18.48
CA LYS A 168 15.37 2.54 -17.79
C LYS A 168 15.37 2.78 -16.30
N GLN A 169 14.66 1.95 -15.57
CA GLN A 169 14.69 1.95 -14.10
C GLN A 169 16.04 1.33 -13.65
N SER A 170 16.73 2.00 -12.73
CA SER A 170 18.00 1.54 -12.16
C SER A 170 18.08 1.94 -10.69
N GLN A 171 18.90 1.25 -9.88
CA GLN A 171 18.96 1.53 -8.46
C GLN A 171 20.08 2.52 -8.17
N SER A 172 19.75 3.52 -7.36
CA SER A 172 20.65 4.60 -6.96
C SER A 172 20.70 4.73 -5.44
N VAL A 173 21.69 5.42 -4.92
CA VAL A 173 21.84 5.71 -3.50
C VAL A 173 22.02 7.20 -3.23
N ALA A 174 21.53 7.63 -2.09
CA ALA A 174 21.83 8.93 -1.48
C ALA A 174 22.10 8.72 0.02
N TYR A 175 22.79 9.65 0.63
CA TYR A 175 23.15 9.55 2.03
C TYR A 175 22.99 10.88 2.76
N SER A 176 22.81 10.79 4.08
CA SER A 176 22.72 11.92 5.00
C SER A 176 23.62 11.68 6.21
N ASN A 177 24.35 12.74 6.61
CA ASN A 177 25.18 12.76 7.81
C ASN A 177 24.66 13.72 8.89
N ASP A 178 23.38 14.11 8.80
CA ASP A 178 22.73 15.09 9.69
C ASP A 178 21.31 14.63 10.08
N LYS A 179 21.15 13.36 10.36
CA LYS A 179 19.87 12.72 10.74
C LYS A 179 18.77 12.91 9.67
N GLY A 180 19.14 12.85 8.40
CA GLY A 180 18.20 12.94 7.30
C GLY A 180 17.72 14.34 6.94
N ARG A 181 18.33 15.41 7.49
CA ARG A 181 17.92 16.80 7.17
C ARG A 181 18.35 17.21 5.77
N ASN A 182 19.55 16.78 5.35
CA ASN A 182 20.06 17.00 4.00
C ASN A 182 20.53 15.68 3.39
N TRP A 183 20.32 15.53 2.09
CA TRP A 183 20.65 14.32 1.35
C TRP A 183 21.61 14.62 0.19
N THR A 184 22.65 13.81 0.07
CA THR A 184 23.61 13.88 -1.02
C THR A 184 23.50 12.64 -1.88
N LYS A 185 23.20 12.79 -3.16
CA LYS A 185 23.20 11.70 -4.11
C LYS A 185 24.64 11.25 -4.39
N TYR A 186 24.85 9.93 -4.45
CA TYR A 186 26.15 9.38 -4.76
C TYR A 186 26.56 9.72 -6.21
N SER A 187 27.76 10.24 -6.40
CA SER A 187 28.23 10.74 -7.70
C SER A 187 28.35 9.67 -8.78
N ASN A 188 28.50 8.39 -8.36
CA ASN A 188 28.64 7.25 -9.29
C ASN A 188 27.33 6.45 -9.41
N ASN A 189 26.18 7.08 -9.18
CA ASN A 189 24.89 6.46 -9.51
C ASN A 189 24.75 6.23 -11.02
N PRO A 190 24.02 5.16 -11.44
CA PRO A 190 23.35 4.17 -10.62
C PRO A 190 24.32 3.11 -10.07
N VAL A 191 24.05 2.63 -8.83
CA VAL A 191 24.83 1.55 -8.20
C VAL A 191 24.43 0.15 -8.68
N LEU A 192 23.24 0.01 -9.25
CA LEU A 192 22.78 -1.21 -9.92
C LEU A 192 22.07 -0.82 -11.23
N PRO A 193 22.81 -0.81 -12.35
CA PRO A 193 22.25 -0.50 -13.67
C PRO A 193 21.31 -1.59 -14.16
N ASN A 194 20.32 -1.21 -14.95
CA ASN A 194 19.37 -2.14 -15.55
C ASN A 194 19.84 -2.64 -16.94
N HIS A 195 19.98 -3.92 -17.08
CA HIS A 195 20.41 -4.58 -18.33
C HIS A 195 19.24 -5.06 -19.22
N GLY A 196 18.05 -4.45 -19.09
CA GLY A 196 16.90 -4.73 -19.97
C GLY A 196 15.77 -5.50 -19.29
N VAL A 197 15.68 -5.46 -17.98
CA VAL A 197 14.55 -5.99 -17.20
C VAL A 197 13.45 -4.94 -17.12
N ASN A 198 12.21 -5.30 -17.46
CA ASN A 198 11.05 -4.44 -17.21
C ASN A 198 10.70 -4.42 -15.74
N ASP A 199 10.14 -3.29 -15.27
CA ASP A 199 9.68 -3.14 -13.88
C ASP A 199 10.76 -3.49 -12.83
N PHE A 200 11.95 -2.93 -13.01
CA PHE A 200 13.15 -3.14 -12.21
C PHE A 200 13.25 -2.08 -11.11
N ARG A 201 12.46 -2.21 -10.02
CA ARG A 201 12.24 -1.13 -9.04
C ARG A 201 12.00 -1.58 -7.61
N ASP A 202 11.91 -0.60 -6.71
CA ASP A 202 11.49 -0.69 -5.31
C ASP A 202 12.46 -1.52 -4.45
N PRO A 203 13.74 -1.13 -4.36
CA PRO A 203 14.72 -1.88 -3.59
C PRO A 203 14.46 -1.79 -2.09
N LYS A 204 14.28 -2.93 -1.43
CA LYS A 204 14.31 -3.05 0.03
C LYS A 204 15.63 -3.64 0.47
N VAL A 205 16.37 -2.88 1.26
CA VAL A 205 17.71 -3.27 1.72
C VAL A 205 17.72 -3.51 3.23
N SER A 206 18.42 -4.57 3.66
CA SER A 206 18.61 -4.90 5.06
C SER A 206 19.99 -5.54 5.28
N TRP A 207 20.56 -5.39 6.50
CA TRP A 207 21.80 -6.04 6.87
C TRP A 207 21.56 -7.50 7.25
N TYR A 208 22.32 -8.42 6.64
CA TYR A 208 22.30 -9.84 6.94
C TYR A 208 23.58 -10.23 7.68
N ALA A 209 23.51 -10.18 9.00
CA ALA A 209 24.67 -10.37 9.89
C ALA A 209 25.42 -11.70 9.68
N PRO A 210 24.76 -12.86 9.41
CA PRO A 210 25.49 -14.12 9.23
C PRO A 210 26.52 -14.11 8.10
N LEU A 211 26.30 -13.28 7.07
CA LEU A 211 27.24 -13.16 5.94
C LEU A 211 27.99 -11.82 5.92
N ASN A 212 27.75 -10.93 6.89
CA ASN A 212 28.27 -9.55 6.91
C ASN A 212 28.01 -8.84 5.58
N ARG A 213 26.76 -8.84 5.13
CA ARG A 213 26.36 -8.27 3.84
C ARG A 213 25.02 -7.57 3.91
N TRP A 214 24.88 -6.58 3.09
CA TRP A 214 23.59 -6.00 2.74
C TRP A 214 22.89 -6.92 1.74
N ILE A 215 21.59 -7.14 1.95
CA ILE A 215 20.73 -7.86 1.02
C ILE A 215 19.69 -6.89 0.50
N MET A 216 19.50 -6.91 -0.81
CA MET A 216 18.44 -6.18 -1.50
C MET A 216 17.40 -7.18 -2.03
N ALA A 217 16.15 -7.01 -1.67
CA ALA A 217 15.01 -7.58 -2.38
C ALA A 217 14.51 -6.52 -3.37
N LEU A 218 14.47 -6.85 -4.65
CA LEU A 218 14.13 -5.94 -5.74
C LEU A 218 13.00 -6.52 -6.59
N ALA A 219 11.95 -5.76 -6.84
CA ALA A 219 10.90 -6.16 -7.76
C ALA A 219 11.41 -6.14 -9.22
N THR A 220 11.16 -7.23 -9.95
CA THR A 220 11.59 -7.42 -11.32
C THR A 220 10.47 -8.05 -12.16
N GLY A 221 9.46 -7.22 -12.45
CA GLY A 221 8.25 -7.63 -13.15
C GLY A 221 7.30 -8.43 -12.27
N ASN A 222 7.25 -9.75 -12.41
CA ASN A 222 6.38 -10.65 -11.64
C ASN A 222 7.15 -11.59 -10.69
N LYS A 223 8.32 -11.16 -10.25
CA LYS A 223 9.20 -11.88 -9.32
C LYS A 223 10.02 -10.91 -8.49
N ILE A 224 10.68 -11.42 -7.46
CA ILE A 224 11.66 -10.69 -6.65
C ILE A 224 13.04 -11.25 -6.95
N SER A 225 13.98 -10.36 -7.26
CA SER A 225 15.39 -10.69 -7.42
C SER A 225 16.15 -10.27 -6.18
N PHE A 226 16.99 -11.18 -5.66
CA PHE A 226 17.85 -10.91 -4.52
C PHE A 226 19.26 -10.56 -4.98
N TYR A 227 19.82 -9.54 -4.34
CA TYR A 227 21.19 -9.11 -4.56
C TYR A 227 21.91 -8.98 -3.21
N SER A 228 23.23 -9.15 -3.20
CA SER A 228 24.07 -8.90 -2.02
C SER A 228 25.12 -7.83 -2.30
N SER A 229 25.50 -7.08 -1.25
CA SER A 229 26.54 -6.05 -1.32
C SER A 229 27.35 -6.01 -0.03
N ALA A 230 28.64 -5.71 -0.14
CA ALA A 230 29.49 -5.43 1.02
C ALA A 230 29.45 -3.94 1.42
N ASP A 231 29.05 -3.04 0.50
CA ASP A 231 29.35 -1.61 0.59
C ASP A 231 28.16 -0.69 0.14
N LEU A 232 26.98 -1.26 -0.14
CA LEU A 232 25.80 -0.56 -0.68
C LEU A 232 26.01 0.06 -2.08
N LYS A 233 27.18 -0.05 -2.66
CA LYS A 233 27.56 0.56 -3.94
C LYS A 233 27.77 -0.45 -5.05
N SER A 234 28.15 -1.67 -4.70
CA SER A 234 28.41 -2.76 -5.65
C SER A 234 27.53 -3.96 -5.31
N TRP A 235 26.69 -4.39 -6.25
CA TRP A 235 25.67 -5.40 -6.02
C TRP A 235 25.91 -6.65 -6.88
N THR A 236 25.81 -7.81 -6.25
CA THR A 236 25.92 -9.13 -6.91
C THR A 236 24.54 -9.79 -6.89
N PHE A 237 24.07 -10.25 -8.06
CA PHE A 237 22.87 -11.06 -8.16
C PHE A 237 23.06 -12.41 -7.46
N GLU A 238 22.06 -12.83 -6.67
CA GLU A 238 22.09 -14.09 -5.94
C GLU A 238 21.04 -15.09 -6.44
N SER A 239 19.76 -14.68 -6.49
CA SER A 239 18.66 -15.55 -6.91
C SER A 239 17.39 -14.78 -7.25
N ASP A 240 16.41 -15.50 -7.81
CA ASP A 240 15.03 -15.04 -8.03
C ASP A 240 14.04 -15.84 -7.17
N PHE A 241 12.92 -15.19 -6.82
CA PHE A 241 11.76 -15.81 -6.19
C PHE A 241 10.47 -15.32 -6.84
N GLY A 242 9.48 -16.21 -7.02
CA GLY A 242 8.14 -15.84 -7.45
C GLY A 242 7.51 -16.76 -8.49
N ILE A 243 8.31 -17.40 -9.33
CA ILE A 243 7.78 -18.30 -10.38
C ILE A 243 7.06 -19.48 -9.71
N GLY A 244 5.75 -19.58 -9.94
CA GLY A 244 4.90 -20.62 -9.35
C GLY A 244 4.47 -20.38 -7.91
N PHE A 245 4.71 -19.17 -7.37
CA PHE A 245 4.31 -18.77 -6.02
C PHE A 245 3.49 -17.49 -6.06
N GLY A 246 2.43 -17.45 -5.24
CA GLY A 246 1.61 -16.25 -5.06
C GLY A 246 0.69 -15.90 -6.22
N ALA A 247 0.13 -14.72 -6.15
CA ALA A 247 -0.73 -14.15 -7.17
C ALA A 247 0.09 -13.52 -8.29
N HIS A 248 -0.35 -13.75 -9.51
CA HIS A 248 0.18 -13.17 -10.75
C HIS A 248 -0.97 -12.52 -11.53
N GLY A 249 -0.66 -11.84 -12.62
CA GLY A 249 -1.64 -11.09 -13.44
C GLY A 249 -1.48 -9.58 -13.31
N GLY A 250 -0.52 -9.15 -12.50
CA GLY A 250 -0.04 -7.78 -12.35
C GLY A 250 1.46 -7.72 -12.12
N VAL A 251 1.95 -6.50 -11.94
CA VAL A 251 3.36 -6.24 -11.64
C VAL A 251 3.58 -6.38 -10.14
N TRP A 252 4.66 -7.03 -9.74
CA TRP A 252 5.10 -7.10 -8.35
C TRP A 252 5.90 -5.85 -8.00
N GLU A 253 5.60 -5.27 -6.83
CA GLU A 253 6.15 -3.99 -6.38
C GLU A 253 6.45 -4.02 -4.87
N CYS A 254 7.26 -3.08 -4.41
CA CYS A 254 7.50 -2.77 -2.99
C CYS A 254 7.75 -4.02 -2.12
N PRO A 255 8.77 -4.85 -2.43
CA PRO A 255 9.09 -6.00 -1.61
C PRO A 255 9.60 -5.58 -0.23
N ASP A 256 9.33 -6.41 0.80
CA ASP A 256 9.97 -6.27 2.11
C ASP A 256 10.34 -7.65 2.67
N LEU A 257 11.62 -7.85 2.97
CA LEU A 257 12.17 -9.11 3.48
C LEU A 257 12.70 -8.93 4.90
N PHE A 258 12.17 -9.68 5.86
CA PHE A 258 12.61 -9.63 7.25
C PHE A 258 12.39 -10.95 8.00
N GLN A 259 13.15 -11.15 9.07
CA GLN A 259 12.98 -12.29 9.96
C GLN A 259 12.10 -11.93 11.16
N MET A 260 11.19 -12.83 11.54
CA MET A 260 10.33 -12.69 12.71
C MET A 260 10.36 -13.93 13.59
N LYS A 261 10.21 -13.72 14.90
CA LYS A 261 9.92 -14.77 15.86
C LYS A 261 8.43 -15.14 15.76
N VAL A 262 8.12 -16.42 15.75
CA VAL A 262 6.73 -16.91 15.85
C VAL A 262 6.26 -16.70 17.28
N GLU A 263 5.13 -16.01 17.46
CA GLU A 263 4.57 -15.66 18.77
C GLU A 263 4.44 -16.88 19.67
N GLY A 264 4.81 -16.75 20.94
CA GLY A 264 4.76 -17.83 21.94
C GLY A 264 5.81 -18.92 21.76
N THR A 265 6.73 -18.83 20.79
CA THR A 265 7.77 -19.86 20.52
C THR A 265 9.16 -19.25 20.40
N ASN A 266 10.19 -20.10 20.24
CA ASN A 266 11.55 -19.68 19.85
C ASN A 266 11.83 -19.83 18.35
N LEU A 267 10.84 -20.33 17.58
CA LEU A 267 10.96 -20.48 16.15
C LEU A 267 11.03 -19.11 15.47
N LYS A 268 11.91 -18.99 14.49
CA LYS A 268 12.00 -17.82 13.62
C LYS A 268 11.70 -18.22 12.19
N LYS A 269 10.98 -17.37 11.48
CA LYS A 269 10.71 -17.49 10.05
C LYS A 269 11.06 -16.19 9.33
N TRP A 270 11.42 -16.33 8.08
CA TRP A 270 11.50 -15.20 7.19
C TRP A 270 10.14 -14.91 6.57
N VAL A 271 9.87 -13.64 6.40
CA VAL A 271 8.66 -13.13 5.76
C VAL A 271 9.10 -12.28 4.58
N LEU A 272 8.50 -12.53 3.43
CA LEU A 272 8.60 -11.71 2.24
C LEU A 272 7.22 -11.14 1.94
N ILE A 273 7.07 -9.82 2.02
CA ILE A 273 5.87 -9.08 1.61
C ILE A 273 6.10 -8.57 0.19
N VAL A 274 5.05 -8.61 -0.64
CA VAL A 274 5.11 -8.15 -2.05
C VAL A 274 3.77 -7.57 -2.43
N SER A 275 3.76 -6.34 -2.90
CA SER A 275 2.58 -5.70 -3.49
C SER A 275 2.38 -6.17 -4.93
N ILE A 276 1.15 -6.16 -5.42
CA ILE A 276 0.79 -6.49 -6.80
C ILE A 276 -0.30 -5.55 -7.31
N ASN A 277 -0.14 -5.07 -8.54
CA ASN A 277 -1.15 -4.25 -9.22
C ASN A 277 -1.15 -4.50 -10.75
N PRO A 278 -2.35 -4.84 -11.35
CA PRO A 278 -3.56 -5.33 -10.67
C PRO A 278 -3.36 -6.74 -10.11
N GLY A 279 -4.39 -7.33 -9.54
CA GLY A 279 -4.35 -8.75 -9.11
C GLY A 279 -4.75 -8.97 -7.66
N GLY A 280 -5.20 -7.94 -6.98
CA GLY A 280 -5.72 -8.02 -5.63
C GLY A 280 -7.02 -8.85 -5.53
N PRO A 281 -7.34 -9.41 -4.35
CA PRO A 281 -8.51 -10.28 -4.13
C PRO A 281 -9.84 -9.54 -4.31
N ASN A 282 -9.85 -8.21 -4.14
CA ASN A 282 -11.01 -7.34 -4.34
C ASN A 282 -10.84 -6.41 -5.54
N GLY A 283 -9.94 -6.75 -6.46
CA GLY A 283 -9.60 -5.97 -7.64
C GLY A 283 -8.55 -4.88 -7.36
N GLY A 284 -7.81 -4.47 -8.41
CA GLY A 284 -6.77 -3.46 -8.33
C GLY A 284 -5.58 -3.86 -7.49
N SER A 285 -5.12 -2.94 -6.67
CA SER A 285 -3.92 -3.05 -5.85
C SER A 285 -4.13 -3.91 -4.60
N ALA A 286 -3.14 -4.74 -4.24
CA ALA A 286 -3.13 -5.47 -2.96
C ALA A 286 -1.71 -5.87 -2.56
N THR A 287 -1.54 -6.38 -1.35
CA THR A 287 -0.26 -6.83 -0.82
C THR A 287 -0.37 -8.30 -0.37
N GLN A 288 0.44 -9.16 -0.96
CA GLN A 288 0.59 -10.56 -0.58
C GLN A 288 1.84 -10.79 0.27
N TYR A 289 1.91 -11.92 0.95
CA TYR A 289 3.11 -12.30 1.71
C TYR A 289 3.39 -13.79 1.64
N PHE A 290 4.64 -14.13 1.89
CA PHE A 290 5.16 -15.48 1.98
C PHE A 290 5.92 -15.65 3.28
N THR A 291 5.75 -16.82 3.94
CA THR A 291 6.60 -17.25 5.04
C THR A 291 7.57 -18.31 4.53
N GLY A 292 8.76 -18.38 5.12
CA GLY A 292 9.77 -19.31 4.64
C GLY A 292 11.09 -19.24 5.38
N ASN A 293 12.14 -19.61 4.67
CA ASN A 293 13.51 -19.53 5.11
C ASN A 293 14.34 -18.72 4.10
N PHE A 294 15.34 -18.02 4.59
CA PHE A 294 16.28 -17.27 3.76
C PHE A 294 17.71 -17.47 4.31
N ASP A 295 18.63 -17.84 3.44
CA ASP A 295 20.01 -18.14 3.79
C ASP A 295 21.00 -17.00 3.51
N GLY A 296 20.48 -15.84 3.14
CA GLY A 296 21.27 -14.68 2.70
C GLY A 296 21.40 -14.58 1.18
N LYS A 297 20.91 -15.56 0.44
CA LYS A 297 20.93 -15.63 -1.03
C LYS A 297 19.59 -16.03 -1.62
N THR A 298 18.99 -17.07 -1.08
CA THR A 298 17.78 -17.70 -1.62
C THR A 298 16.65 -17.70 -0.60
N PHE A 299 15.47 -17.24 -1.03
CA PHE A 299 14.24 -17.39 -0.25
C PHE A 299 13.50 -18.66 -0.68
N THR A 300 13.20 -19.51 0.31
CA THR A 300 12.42 -20.74 0.10
C THR A 300 11.12 -20.62 0.88
N ALA A 301 9.99 -20.49 0.17
CA ALA A 301 8.67 -20.35 0.79
C ALA A 301 8.19 -21.67 1.41
N ASP A 302 7.45 -21.60 2.53
CA ASP A 302 6.82 -22.75 3.18
C ASP A 302 5.64 -23.30 2.36
N SER A 303 5.02 -22.46 1.51
CA SER A 303 3.85 -22.81 0.71
C SER A 303 3.79 -21.95 -0.56
N ASN A 304 3.16 -22.49 -1.61
CA ASN A 304 2.82 -21.75 -2.83
C ASN A 304 1.43 -21.11 -2.80
N VAL A 305 0.67 -21.30 -1.72
CA VAL A 305 -0.66 -20.71 -1.54
C VAL A 305 -0.52 -19.23 -1.25
N THR A 306 -1.23 -18.40 -2.02
CA THR A 306 -1.25 -16.94 -1.81
C THR A 306 -1.85 -16.60 -0.45
N SER A 307 -1.12 -15.78 0.30
CA SER A 307 -1.60 -15.18 1.55
C SER A 307 -1.60 -13.65 1.39
N TRP A 308 -2.70 -13.02 1.80
CA TRP A 308 -2.88 -11.58 1.67
C TRP A 308 -2.67 -10.89 3.01
N VAL A 309 -2.03 -9.72 2.97
CA VAL A 309 -1.86 -8.84 4.14
C VAL A 309 -3.21 -8.28 4.56
N ASP A 310 -4.05 -7.97 3.57
CA ASP A 310 -5.37 -7.38 3.75
C ASP A 310 -6.31 -7.89 2.66
N TYR A 311 -7.61 -7.89 2.97
CA TYR A 311 -8.69 -8.16 2.00
C TYR A 311 -9.50 -6.89 1.70
N GLY A 312 -9.16 -5.75 2.33
CA GLY A 312 -9.67 -4.44 1.97
C GLY A 312 -9.05 -3.95 0.67
N THR A 313 -9.55 -2.83 0.17
CA THR A 313 -9.04 -2.21 -1.07
C THR A 313 -7.92 -1.21 -0.80
N ASP A 314 -7.79 -0.69 0.43
CA ASP A 314 -6.97 0.46 0.78
C ASP A 314 -5.76 0.11 1.65
N ASN A 315 -4.87 -0.73 1.15
CA ASN A 315 -3.59 -1.04 1.79
C ASN A 315 -2.58 -1.55 0.75
N TYR A 316 -1.82 -0.66 0.18
CA TYR A 316 -0.86 -0.96 -0.89
C TYR A 316 0.55 -0.46 -0.59
N ALA A 317 1.56 -1.02 -1.26
CA ALA A 317 2.97 -0.64 -1.16
C ALA A 317 3.51 -0.63 0.28
N GLY A 318 2.87 -1.40 1.17
CA GLY A 318 3.20 -1.41 2.59
C GLY A 318 4.57 -2.02 2.85
N VAL A 319 5.40 -1.28 3.62
CA VAL A 319 6.75 -1.70 4.03
C VAL A 319 6.96 -1.44 5.53
N THR A 320 7.99 -2.07 6.09
CA THR A 320 8.27 -1.98 7.52
C THR A 320 9.46 -1.08 7.83
N TYR A 321 9.45 -0.50 9.04
CA TYR A 321 10.57 0.28 9.57
C TYR A 321 11.83 -0.56 9.71
N SER A 322 12.94 -0.03 9.26
CA SER A 322 14.29 -0.51 9.56
C SER A 322 14.84 0.13 10.84
N ASN A 323 15.83 -0.52 11.43
CA ASN A 323 16.62 0.01 12.57
C ASN A 323 15.82 0.37 13.82
N LEU A 324 14.64 -0.25 14.04
CA LEU A 324 13.96 -0.11 15.34
C LEU A 324 14.86 -0.62 16.46
N PRO A 325 14.85 0.01 17.65
CA PRO A 325 15.65 -0.46 18.79
C PRO A 325 15.31 -1.91 19.12
N THR A 326 16.33 -2.72 19.42
CA THR A 326 16.14 -4.13 19.79
C THR A 326 15.21 -4.28 21.02
N ALA A 327 15.26 -3.31 21.94
CA ALA A 327 14.38 -3.28 23.11
C ALA A 327 12.91 -3.04 22.79
N ASP A 328 12.60 -2.40 21.65
CA ASP A 328 11.22 -2.23 21.17
C ASP A 328 10.65 -3.59 20.73
N GLY A 329 11.41 -4.39 20.03
CA GLY A 329 11.05 -5.74 19.59
C GLY A 329 9.92 -5.81 18.55
N ARG A 330 9.29 -4.68 18.22
CA ARG A 330 8.17 -4.62 17.25
C ARG A 330 8.68 -4.62 15.80
N ARG A 331 7.81 -5.06 14.91
CA ARG A 331 7.90 -4.81 13.47
C ARG A 331 6.73 -3.91 13.10
N ILE A 332 7.01 -2.67 12.71
CA ILE A 332 5.96 -1.67 12.43
C ILE A 332 5.90 -1.46 10.91
N MET A 333 4.69 -1.55 10.37
CA MET A 333 4.37 -1.39 8.95
C MET A 333 3.48 -0.18 8.73
N ILE A 334 3.71 0.54 7.65
CA ILE A 334 2.83 1.57 7.08
C ILE A 334 2.63 1.22 5.61
N GLY A 335 1.41 1.39 5.09
CA GLY A 335 1.05 1.25 3.69
C GLY A 335 0.35 2.49 3.14
N TRP A 336 0.22 2.57 1.84
CA TRP A 336 -0.61 3.57 1.18
C TRP A 336 -2.09 3.18 1.30
N MET A 337 -2.90 4.02 1.98
CA MET A 337 -4.32 3.78 2.18
C MET A 337 -5.11 4.28 0.95
N SER A 338 -4.92 3.61 -0.16
CA SER A 338 -5.63 3.87 -1.42
C SER A 338 -5.48 2.67 -2.38
N ASN A 339 -6.04 2.81 -3.58
CA ASN A 339 -5.99 1.79 -4.63
C ASN A 339 -5.85 2.48 -5.99
N TRP A 340 -5.04 1.93 -6.88
CA TRP A 340 -4.82 2.50 -8.21
C TRP A 340 -6.09 2.59 -9.06
N ASN A 341 -7.14 1.80 -8.74
CA ASN A 341 -8.42 1.86 -9.44
C ASN A 341 -9.14 3.21 -9.28
N TYR A 342 -8.93 3.93 -8.16
CA TYR A 342 -9.66 5.17 -7.87
C TYR A 342 -8.83 6.29 -7.21
N ALA A 343 -7.56 6.07 -6.96
CA ALA A 343 -6.71 7.06 -6.28
C ALA A 343 -6.74 8.45 -6.96
N GLY A 344 -6.87 8.49 -8.29
CA GLY A 344 -7.02 9.71 -9.06
C GLY A 344 -8.41 10.34 -9.02
N LEU A 345 -9.43 9.64 -8.48
CA LEU A 345 -10.84 10.04 -8.53
C LEU A 345 -11.39 10.56 -7.19
N VAL A 346 -10.60 10.50 -6.11
CA VAL A 346 -11.02 11.01 -4.80
C VAL A 346 -11.27 12.53 -4.83
N PRO A 347 -12.21 13.05 -4.03
CA PRO A 347 -12.74 14.41 -4.19
C PRO A 347 -11.83 15.53 -3.67
N THR A 348 -10.65 15.23 -3.13
CA THR A 348 -9.71 16.24 -2.66
C THR A 348 -9.01 16.96 -3.81
N THR A 349 -8.80 18.27 -3.72
CA THR A 349 -8.27 19.13 -4.79
C THR A 349 -6.91 19.75 -4.47
N SER A 350 -6.61 20.04 -3.20
CA SER A 350 -5.33 20.61 -2.79
C SER A 350 -4.29 19.56 -2.37
N TRP A 351 -4.73 18.41 -1.93
CA TRP A 351 -3.90 17.28 -1.52
C TRP A 351 -4.55 15.95 -1.96
N ARG A 352 -3.79 14.86 -1.97
CA ARG A 352 -4.33 13.56 -2.34
C ARG A 352 -3.57 12.42 -1.70
N SER A 353 -4.35 11.44 -1.20
CA SER A 353 -3.90 10.21 -0.55
C SER A 353 -3.54 10.34 0.94
N THR A 354 -3.54 9.20 1.59
CA THR A 354 -3.23 9.07 3.01
C THR A 354 -2.47 7.76 3.26
N MET A 355 -1.72 7.68 4.35
CA MET A 355 -1.10 6.44 4.80
C MET A 355 -2.02 5.67 5.74
N THR A 356 -1.88 4.35 5.80
CA THR A 356 -2.55 3.55 6.84
C THR A 356 -2.07 3.95 8.23
N VAL A 357 -2.89 3.72 9.25
CA VAL A 357 -2.42 3.75 10.63
C VAL A 357 -1.23 2.79 10.77
N PRO A 358 -0.14 3.20 11.46
CA PRO A 358 0.98 2.31 11.73
C PRO A 358 0.52 1.04 12.46
N ARG A 359 0.96 -0.13 12.01
CA ARG A 359 0.54 -1.43 12.53
C ARG A 359 1.73 -2.26 12.99
N VAL A 360 1.62 -2.87 14.17
CA VAL A 360 2.55 -3.91 14.61
C VAL A 360 2.23 -5.20 13.88
N VAL A 361 3.22 -5.74 13.19
CA VAL A 361 3.15 -7.04 12.53
C VAL A 361 3.61 -8.11 13.50
N THR A 362 2.82 -9.16 13.70
CA THR A 362 3.19 -10.36 14.46
C THR A 362 3.02 -11.61 13.60
N LEU A 363 3.88 -12.58 13.81
CA LEU A 363 3.81 -13.87 13.12
C LEU A 363 3.26 -14.92 14.08
N ILE A 364 2.14 -15.52 13.72
CA ILE A 364 1.46 -16.54 14.52
C ILE A 364 1.47 -17.90 13.78
N GLN A 365 1.49 -18.97 14.54
CA GLN A 365 1.25 -20.31 14.00
C GLN A 365 -0.25 -20.58 13.95
N TYR A 366 -0.74 -21.03 12.81
CA TYR A 366 -2.14 -21.45 12.62
C TYR A 366 -2.17 -22.84 11.96
N GLY A 367 -2.41 -23.85 12.77
CA GLY A 367 -2.26 -25.25 12.34
C GLY A 367 -0.82 -25.53 11.92
N THR A 368 -0.62 -26.00 10.70
CA THR A 368 0.70 -26.26 10.10
C THR A 368 1.28 -25.05 9.34
N SER A 369 0.54 -23.95 9.24
CA SER A 369 0.95 -22.76 8.50
C SER A 369 1.30 -21.60 9.44
N PHE A 370 1.91 -20.56 8.88
CA PHE A 370 2.18 -19.30 9.58
C PHE A 370 1.37 -18.17 8.96
N LYS A 371 0.83 -17.28 9.81
CA LYS A 371 0.01 -16.16 9.38
C LYS A 371 0.51 -14.86 10.01
N LEU A 372 0.43 -13.77 9.24
CA LEU A 372 0.66 -12.43 9.76
C LEU A 372 -0.63 -11.92 10.43
N ARG A 373 -0.45 -11.25 11.55
CA ARG A 373 -1.49 -10.49 12.25
C ARG A 373 -1.03 -9.06 12.37
N PHE A 374 -1.93 -8.12 12.07
CA PHE A 374 -1.67 -6.69 12.06
C PHE A 374 -2.55 -6.02 13.12
N ASN A 375 -1.93 -5.36 14.09
CA ASN A 375 -2.63 -4.57 15.10
C ASN A 375 -2.15 -3.13 15.02
N PRO A 376 -3.04 -2.13 15.16
CA PRO A 376 -2.61 -0.76 15.34
C PRO A 376 -1.56 -0.66 16.46
N VAL A 377 -0.59 0.24 16.30
CA VAL A 377 0.40 0.48 17.36
C VAL A 377 -0.26 1.04 18.64
N ASP A 378 0.34 0.78 19.79
CA ASP A 378 -0.25 1.17 21.07
C ASP A 378 -0.31 2.70 21.27
N GLU A 379 0.55 3.43 20.58
CA GLU A 379 0.58 4.90 20.58
C GLU A 379 -0.77 5.51 20.14
N LEU A 380 -1.55 4.80 19.30
CA LEU A 380 -2.90 5.22 18.90
C LEU A 380 -3.84 5.42 20.11
N LYS A 381 -3.61 4.74 21.22
CA LYS A 381 -4.43 4.88 22.42
C LYS A 381 -4.39 6.31 23.00
N ASN A 382 -3.33 7.05 22.75
CA ASN A 382 -3.19 8.43 23.20
C ASN A 382 -4.14 9.40 22.49
N TYR A 383 -4.71 8.98 21.37
CA TYR A 383 -5.62 9.76 20.50
C TYR A 383 -7.08 9.30 20.65
N LYS A 384 -7.36 8.33 21.51
CA LYS A 384 -8.73 7.89 21.80
C LYS A 384 -9.42 8.88 22.71
N ASN A 385 -10.34 9.68 22.17
CA ASN A 385 -11.49 10.08 22.98
C ASN A 385 -12.33 8.81 23.21
N GLN A 386 -12.61 8.47 24.47
CA GLN A 386 -13.42 7.29 24.76
C GLN A 386 -14.82 7.48 24.18
N LEU A 387 -15.11 6.78 23.10
CA LEU A 387 -16.47 6.64 22.62
C LEU A 387 -17.14 5.57 23.46
N THR A 388 -17.99 5.98 24.39
CA THR A 388 -18.87 5.05 25.10
C THR A 388 -20.10 4.82 24.22
N ILE A 389 -20.11 3.71 23.46
CA ILE A 389 -21.33 3.25 22.78
C ILE A 389 -22.14 2.49 23.84
N GLU A 390 -23.04 3.19 24.52
CA GLU A 390 -23.97 2.55 25.44
C GLU A 390 -25.06 1.82 24.64
N ASN A 391 -25.06 0.48 24.74
CA ASN A 391 -26.17 -0.45 24.42
C ASN A 391 -26.95 -0.19 23.11
N GLN A 392 -26.29 -0.11 21.98
CA GLN A 392 -26.97 -0.19 20.71
C GLN A 392 -26.97 -1.63 20.19
N ILE A 393 -28.14 -2.24 20.19
CA ILE A 393 -28.35 -3.58 19.64
C ILE A 393 -28.10 -3.56 18.14
N ALA A 394 -27.34 -4.54 17.69
CA ALA A 394 -26.74 -4.70 16.34
C ALA A 394 -27.71 -4.78 15.14
N ASN A 395 -28.95 -4.32 15.24
CA ASN A 395 -29.95 -4.45 14.19
C ASN A 395 -30.39 -3.12 13.55
N LYS A 396 -29.74 -2.00 13.88
CA LYS A 396 -29.91 -0.72 13.17
C LYS A 396 -28.54 -0.22 12.77
N ALA A 397 -28.42 0.27 11.53
CA ALA A 397 -27.27 1.07 11.16
C ALA A 397 -27.15 2.22 12.17
N VAL A 398 -26.03 2.27 12.87
CA VAL A 398 -25.73 3.38 13.78
C VAL A 398 -25.37 4.55 12.89
N ASP A 399 -26.12 5.62 12.98
CA ASP A 399 -25.76 6.87 12.32
C ASP A 399 -24.57 7.48 13.08
N ILE A 400 -23.40 7.30 12.48
CA ILE A 400 -22.10 7.77 13.01
C ILE A 400 -21.69 9.11 12.43
N GLU A 401 -22.54 9.72 11.56
CA GLU A 401 -22.24 10.98 10.86
C GLU A 401 -22.02 12.17 11.81
N ASN A 402 -22.57 12.10 13.00
CA ASN A 402 -22.43 13.16 14.00
C ASN A 402 -21.26 12.93 14.98
N ASN A 403 -20.43 11.92 14.77
CA ASN A 403 -19.36 11.58 15.68
C ASN A 403 -18.00 11.99 15.07
N GLU A 404 -17.37 13.05 15.61
CA GLU A 404 -16.10 13.58 15.10
C GLU A 404 -14.96 12.56 15.09
N ILE A 405 -15.07 11.48 15.87
CA ILE A 405 -14.07 10.42 15.94
C ILE A 405 -14.10 9.50 14.71
N LEU A 406 -15.24 9.43 14.02
CA LEU A 406 -15.45 8.52 12.91
C LEU A 406 -15.33 9.23 11.54
N LYS A 407 -15.07 10.53 11.56
CA LYS A 407 -14.67 11.31 10.37
C LYS A 407 -13.18 11.16 10.02
N SER A 408 -12.45 10.27 10.69
CA SER A 408 -11.00 10.03 10.49
C SER A 408 -10.73 8.91 9.49
#